data_1c634db36f398746362734c78f2ed6fe
#
_entry.id   1c634db36f398746362734c78f2ed6fe
#
_cell.length_a   1.000
_cell.length_b   1.000
_cell.length_c   1.000
_cell.angle_alpha   90.00
_cell.angle_beta   90.00
_cell.angle_gamma   90.00
#
_symmetry.space_group_name_H-M   'P 1'
#
loop_
_entity.id
_entity.type
_entity.pdbx_description
1 polymer ?
#
loop_
_entity_poly.entity_id
_entity_poly.type
_entity_poly.pdbx_seq_one_letter_code
_entity_poly.pdbx_strand_id
1 'polypeptide(L)'
;VSSRYERIHIDLQQAETAESAELALRHLRSVLEEVGQLLDEQLARAVVDDEMSIAAAGKSAGLTENAVGPRLASTPRLNPYVTSGDRITAEDVKRARNDKHASSPLPPSPAAEPMRFRPRRNSKPR
;
A
#
# COMPACT_ATOMS: atom_id res chain seq x y z
N VAL A 1 -20.34 7.55 -10.86
CA VAL A 1 -19.89 6.89 -9.66
C VAL A 1 -19.08 7.84 -8.79
N SER A 2 -19.52 8.03 -7.57
CA SER A 2 -18.80 8.92 -6.66
C SER A 2 -17.51 8.27 -6.20
N SER A 3 -16.44 9.04 -6.20
CA SER A 3 -15.19 8.57 -5.65
C SER A 3 -15.30 8.53 -4.12
N ARG A 4 -14.35 7.80 -3.50
CA ARG A 4 -14.30 7.77 -2.05
C ARG A 4 -14.02 9.14 -1.47
N TYR A 5 -13.25 9.96 -2.18
CA TYR A 5 -12.98 11.33 -1.76
C TYR A 5 -14.27 12.16 -1.76
N GLU A 6 -15.11 11.97 -2.78
CA GLU A 6 -16.39 12.69 -2.83
C GLU A 6 -17.29 12.30 -1.66
N ARG A 7 -17.34 11.03 -1.32
CA ARG A 7 -18.17 10.61 -0.19
C ARG A 7 -17.68 11.21 1.11
N ILE A 8 -16.38 11.35 1.27
CA ILE A 8 -15.82 11.99 2.46
C ILE A 8 -16.22 13.46 2.50
N HIS A 9 -16.15 14.14 1.37
CA HIS A 9 -16.58 15.54 1.29
C HIS A 9 -18.04 15.69 1.68
N ILE A 10 -18.90 14.80 1.20
CA ILE A 10 -20.32 14.84 1.52
C ILE A 10 -20.54 14.61 3.01
N ASP A 11 -19.87 13.61 3.60
CA ASP A 11 -19.99 13.33 5.02
C ASP A 11 -19.49 14.49 5.87
N LEU A 12 -18.41 15.13 5.47
CA LEU A 12 -17.90 16.29 6.18
C LEU A 12 -18.91 17.43 6.14
N GLN A 13 -19.52 17.66 4.98
CA GLN A 13 -20.52 18.70 4.84
C GLN A 13 -21.74 18.41 5.72
N GLN A 14 -22.15 17.15 5.78
CA GLN A 14 -23.28 16.77 6.62
C GLN A 14 -22.95 16.93 8.10
N ALA A 15 -21.70 16.68 8.50
CA ALA A 15 -21.28 16.92 9.87
C ALA A 15 -21.32 18.41 10.20
N GLU A 16 -20.87 19.22 9.26
CA GLU A 16 -20.82 20.68 9.45
C GLU A 16 -22.21 21.26 9.63
N THR A 17 -23.19 20.75 8.89
CA THR A 17 -24.56 21.28 8.92
C THR A 17 -25.49 20.48 9.80
N ALA A 18 -24.98 19.51 10.55
CA ALA A 18 -25.82 18.67 11.40
C ALA A 18 -26.49 19.49 12.50
N GLU A 19 -27.73 19.13 12.79
CA GLU A 19 -28.50 19.87 13.82
C GLU A 19 -28.15 19.49 15.23
N SER A 20 -27.48 18.37 15.43
CA SER A 20 -27.09 17.93 16.76
C SER A 20 -25.66 17.42 16.74
N ALA A 21 -25.03 17.48 17.92
CA ALA A 21 -23.69 16.95 18.06
C ALA A 21 -23.67 15.45 17.83
N GLU A 22 -24.71 14.74 18.21
CA GLU A 22 -24.77 13.29 18.00
C GLU A 22 -24.68 12.96 16.51
N LEU A 23 -25.47 13.67 15.72
CA LEU A 23 -25.45 13.44 14.27
C LEU A 23 -24.11 13.82 13.67
N ALA A 24 -23.54 14.95 14.08
CA ALA A 24 -22.23 15.36 13.62
C ALA A 24 -21.16 14.32 13.95
N LEU A 25 -21.22 13.76 15.15
CA LEU A 25 -20.25 12.74 15.56
C LEU A 25 -20.35 11.50 14.69
N ARG A 26 -21.55 11.08 14.31
CA ARG A 26 -21.71 9.93 13.44
C ARG A 26 -21.06 10.15 12.08
N HIS A 27 -21.27 11.32 11.50
CA HIS A 27 -20.67 11.64 10.22
C HIS A 27 -19.16 11.76 10.34
N LEU A 28 -18.66 12.37 11.39
CA LEU A 28 -17.22 12.50 11.58
C LEU A 28 -16.55 11.16 11.80
N ARG A 29 -17.22 10.24 12.50
CA ARG A 29 -16.70 8.90 12.68
C ARG A 29 -16.56 8.19 11.34
N SER A 30 -17.57 8.33 10.49
CA SER A 30 -17.55 7.75 9.16
C SER A 30 -16.36 8.31 8.35
N VAL A 31 -16.15 9.62 8.44
CA VAL A 31 -15.03 10.27 7.77
C VAL A 31 -13.69 9.71 8.27
N LEU A 32 -13.55 9.58 9.59
CA LEU A 32 -12.31 9.05 10.14
C LEU A 32 -12.01 7.65 9.63
N GLU A 33 -13.02 6.79 9.53
CA GLU A 33 -12.83 5.45 9.03
C GLU A 33 -12.43 5.45 7.56
N GLU A 34 -13.10 6.27 6.75
CA GLU A 34 -12.80 6.35 5.32
C GLU A 34 -11.41 6.92 5.07
N VAL A 35 -11.06 7.97 5.79
CA VAL A 35 -9.73 8.58 5.63
C VAL A 35 -8.65 7.61 6.08
N GLY A 36 -8.92 6.86 7.15
CA GLY A 36 -7.97 5.85 7.61
C GLY A 36 -7.66 4.82 6.55
N GLN A 37 -8.70 4.36 5.85
CA GLN A 37 -8.51 3.39 4.77
C GLN A 37 -7.73 4.00 3.60
N LEU A 38 -8.03 5.25 3.25
CA LEU A 38 -7.29 5.93 2.20
C LEU A 38 -5.82 6.10 2.58
N LEU A 39 -5.56 6.44 3.84
CA LEU A 39 -4.20 6.58 4.33
C LEU A 39 -3.45 5.26 4.21
N ASP A 40 -4.07 4.16 4.61
CA ASP A 40 -3.45 2.86 4.53
C ASP A 40 -3.13 2.48 3.09
N GLU A 41 -4.04 2.77 2.16
CA GLU A 41 -3.81 2.49 0.74
C GLU A 41 -2.66 3.32 0.19
N GLN A 42 -2.56 4.57 0.60
CA GLN A 42 -1.45 5.42 0.15
C GLN A 42 -0.13 4.99 0.76
N LEU A 43 -0.14 4.48 1.99
CA LEU A 43 1.06 3.90 2.58
C LEU A 43 1.55 2.71 1.74
N ALA A 44 0.63 1.82 1.36
CA ALA A 44 0.99 0.68 0.54
C ALA A 44 1.54 1.13 -0.81
N ARG A 45 0.92 2.14 -1.42
CA ARG A 45 1.39 2.69 -2.67
C ARG A 45 2.80 3.27 -2.53
N ALA A 46 3.04 3.99 -1.44
CA ALA A 46 4.33 4.62 -1.23
C ALA A 46 5.45 3.59 -1.15
N VAL A 47 5.23 2.50 -0.40
CA VAL A 47 6.30 1.52 -0.20
C VAL A 47 6.45 0.58 -1.38
N VAL A 48 5.38 0.27 -2.11
CA VAL A 48 5.47 -0.67 -3.23
C VAL A 48 5.75 0.05 -4.54
N ASP A 49 4.97 1.07 -4.86
CA ASP A 49 5.08 1.74 -6.16
C ASP A 49 6.18 2.80 -6.17
N ASP A 50 6.25 3.60 -5.12
CA ASP A 50 7.22 4.69 -5.04
C ASP A 50 8.50 4.24 -4.37
N GLU A 51 8.57 3.01 -3.92
CA GLU A 51 9.76 2.38 -3.33
C GLU A 51 10.30 3.13 -2.12
N MET A 52 9.41 3.78 -1.38
CA MET A 52 9.80 4.42 -0.14
C MET A 52 10.04 3.35 0.94
N SER A 53 10.96 3.65 1.86
CA SER A 53 11.11 2.79 3.02
C SER A 53 9.89 2.91 3.92
N ILE A 54 9.67 1.87 4.74
CA ILE A 54 8.57 1.91 5.71
C ILE A 54 8.72 3.11 6.63
N ALA A 55 9.96 3.38 7.07
CA ALA A 55 10.21 4.51 7.96
C ALA A 55 9.88 5.85 7.29
N ALA A 56 10.27 6.00 6.01
CA ALA A 56 10.02 7.26 5.30
C ALA A 56 8.53 7.46 5.04
N ALA A 57 7.83 6.41 4.66
CA ALA A 57 6.39 6.48 4.44
C ALA A 57 5.67 6.83 5.74
N GLY A 58 6.08 6.20 6.84
CA GLY A 58 5.50 6.50 8.14
C GLY A 58 5.72 7.95 8.54
N LYS A 59 6.92 8.45 8.31
CA LYS A 59 7.23 9.84 8.66
C LYS A 59 6.32 10.81 7.88
N SER A 60 6.11 10.54 6.61
CA SER A 60 5.22 11.38 5.80
C SER A 60 3.79 11.35 6.31
N ALA A 61 3.37 10.22 6.88
CA ALA A 61 2.02 10.07 7.40
C ALA A 61 1.88 10.50 8.87
N GLY A 62 2.99 10.90 9.50
CA GLY A 62 2.97 11.26 10.91
C GLY A 62 2.88 10.06 11.83
N LEU A 63 3.34 8.91 11.38
CA LEU A 63 3.28 7.66 12.13
C LEU A 63 4.67 7.19 12.51
N THR A 64 4.76 6.48 13.65
CA THR A 64 6.01 5.80 13.98
C THR A 64 6.17 4.59 13.08
N GLU A 65 7.41 4.15 12.92
CA GLU A 65 7.69 2.97 12.10
C GLU A 65 6.92 1.75 12.61
N ASN A 66 6.80 1.62 13.92
CA ASN A 66 6.07 0.50 14.51
C ASN A 66 4.58 0.51 14.18
N ALA A 67 4.02 1.69 13.91
CA ALA A 67 2.61 1.81 13.58
C ALA A 67 2.33 1.49 12.12
N VAL A 68 3.32 1.62 11.25
CA VAL A 68 3.13 1.44 9.80
C VAL A 68 2.94 -0.02 9.45
N GLY A 69 3.74 -0.91 10.05
CA GLY A 69 3.68 -2.33 9.72
C GLY A 69 2.29 -2.94 9.83
N PRO A 70 1.60 -2.76 10.97
CA PRO A 70 0.23 -3.28 11.09
C PRO A 70 -0.74 -2.65 10.11
N ARG A 71 -0.60 -1.36 9.82
CA ARG A 71 -1.49 -0.71 8.85
C ARG A 71 -1.31 -1.27 7.46
N LEU A 72 -0.06 -1.51 7.05
CA LEU A 72 0.22 -2.11 5.75
C LEU A 72 -0.35 -3.52 5.68
N ALA A 73 -0.25 -4.27 6.77
CA ALA A 73 -0.75 -5.64 6.81
C ALA A 73 -2.26 -5.71 6.61
N SER A 74 -2.99 -4.66 6.97
CA SER A 74 -4.44 -4.64 6.83
C SER A 74 -4.90 -4.27 5.43
N THR A 75 -3.98 -3.84 4.55
CA THR A 75 -4.37 -3.48 3.19
C THR A 75 -4.56 -4.75 2.36
N PRO A 76 -5.54 -4.76 1.46
CA PRO A 76 -5.70 -5.92 0.58
C PRO A 76 -4.47 -6.20 -0.27
N ARG A 77 -3.74 -5.15 -0.59
CA ARG A 77 -2.56 -5.27 -1.46
C ARG A 77 -1.42 -6.00 -0.78
N LEU A 78 -1.20 -5.76 0.51
CA LEU A 78 -0.05 -6.31 1.21
C LEU A 78 -0.41 -7.43 2.18
N ASN A 79 -1.68 -7.59 2.51
CA ASN A 79 -2.09 -8.65 3.43
C ASN A 79 -1.57 -10.03 3.01
N PRO A 80 -1.58 -10.41 1.71
CA PRO A 80 -1.06 -11.72 1.32
C PRO A 80 0.42 -11.92 1.58
N TYR A 81 1.15 -10.87 1.83
CA TYR A 81 2.60 -10.95 2.03
C TYR A 81 3.01 -11.01 3.51
N VAL A 82 2.04 -10.97 4.43
CA VAL A 82 2.34 -11.06 5.85
C VAL A 82 2.94 -12.43 6.14
N THR A 83 4.12 -12.45 6.75
CA THR A 83 4.78 -13.71 7.10
C THR A 83 4.95 -13.86 8.61
N SER A 84 4.77 -12.80 9.35
CA SER A 84 5.06 -12.81 10.78
C SER A 84 4.06 -11.93 11.51
N GLY A 85 3.19 -12.56 12.27
CA GLY A 85 2.22 -11.81 13.05
C GLY A 85 1.23 -11.05 12.19
N ASP A 86 1.01 -9.79 12.55
CA ASP A 86 0.01 -8.96 11.88
C ASP A 86 0.63 -7.70 11.29
N ARG A 87 1.87 -7.78 10.85
CA ARG A 87 2.57 -6.62 10.34
C ARG A 87 3.35 -6.95 9.08
N ILE A 88 3.59 -5.94 8.28
CA ILE A 88 4.42 -6.04 7.08
C ILE A 88 5.84 -5.60 7.45
N THR A 89 6.82 -6.41 7.06
CA THR A 89 8.23 -6.11 7.24
C THR A 89 8.85 -5.63 5.92
N ALA A 90 10.08 -5.14 6.00
CA ALA A 90 10.80 -4.73 4.80
C ALA A 90 10.96 -5.87 3.79
N GLU A 91 11.15 -7.09 4.29
CA GLU A 91 11.25 -8.25 3.41
C GLU A 91 9.93 -8.53 2.70
N ASP A 92 8.81 -8.36 3.40
CA ASP A 92 7.50 -8.55 2.80
C ASP A 92 7.26 -7.53 1.69
N VAL A 93 7.66 -6.28 1.91
CA VAL A 93 7.54 -5.23 0.90
C VAL A 93 8.39 -5.58 -0.32
N LYS A 94 9.58 -6.10 -0.08
CA LYS A 94 10.47 -6.47 -1.17
C LYS A 94 9.83 -7.54 -2.05
N ARG A 95 9.20 -8.55 -1.43
CA ARG A 95 8.51 -9.57 -2.20
C ARG A 95 7.34 -9.00 -2.99
N ALA A 96 6.59 -8.07 -2.38
CA ALA A 96 5.49 -7.43 -3.09
C ALA A 96 5.97 -6.63 -4.29
N ARG A 97 7.09 -5.93 -4.13
CA ARG A 97 7.69 -5.19 -5.25
C ARG A 97 8.13 -6.14 -6.37
N ASN A 98 8.73 -7.25 -6.00
CA ASN A 98 9.18 -8.23 -6.98
C ASN A 98 8.00 -8.82 -7.75
N ASP A 99 6.91 -9.15 -7.05
CA ASP A 99 5.73 -9.68 -7.70
C ASP A 99 5.09 -8.66 -8.63
N LYS A 100 5.10 -7.39 -8.24
CA LYS A 100 4.57 -6.34 -9.09
C LYS A 100 5.35 -6.27 -10.39
N HIS A 101 6.67 -6.32 -10.32
CA HIS A 101 7.50 -6.29 -11.52
C HIS A 101 7.28 -7.55 -12.37
N ALA A 102 7.15 -8.71 -11.73
CA ALA A 102 6.96 -9.95 -12.45
C ALA A 102 5.62 -10.00 -13.16
N SER A 103 4.58 -9.38 -12.60
CA SER A 103 3.26 -9.41 -13.20
C SER A 103 2.99 -8.24 -14.14
N SER A 104 3.90 -7.27 -14.21
CA SER A 104 3.74 -6.17 -15.15
C SER A 104 3.89 -6.68 -16.57
N PRO A 105 3.04 -6.23 -17.50
CA PRO A 105 3.23 -6.61 -18.90
C PRO A 105 4.48 -5.93 -19.43
N LEU A 106 5.55 -6.67 -19.43
CA LEU A 106 6.80 -6.19 -19.98
C LEU A 106 6.84 -6.51 -21.45
N PRO A 107 7.47 -5.66 -22.25
CA PRO A 107 7.73 -6.05 -23.62
C PRO A 107 8.55 -7.30 -23.56
N PRO A 108 8.26 -8.26 -24.42
CA PRO A 108 9.04 -9.47 -24.44
C PRO A 108 10.49 -9.11 -24.61
N SER A 109 11.25 -9.55 -23.67
CA SER A 109 12.65 -9.27 -23.71
C SER A 109 13.26 -10.04 -24.87
N PRO A 110 13.96 -9.40 -25.74
CA PRO A 110 14.64 -10.15 -26.79
C PRO A 110 15.68 -11.01 -26.18
N ALA A 111 15.91 -10.79 -25.07
CA ALA A 111 16.85 -11.53 -24.42
C ALA A 111 16.23 -12.19 -23.33
N ALA A 112 15.66 -12.16 -23.48
CA ALA A 112 15.35 -12.46 -22.45
C ALA A 112 15.34 -13.67 -22.26
N GLU A 113 16.00 -13.48 -22.60
CA GLU A 113 16.08 -14.13 -22.39
C GLU A 113 16.43 -14.84 -21.81
N PRO A 114 16.81 -15.19 -21.75
CA PRO A 114 17.19 -15.77 -21.13
C PRO A 114 17.90 -15.99 -20.26
N MET A 115 18.34 -15.76 -20.19
CA MET A 115 19.06 -15.68 -19.69
C MET A 115 19.27 -16.40 -18.98
N ARG A 116 19.68 -16.71 -19.06
CA ARG A 116 20.07 -17.00 -18.86
C ARG A 116 20.52 -17.52 -18.21
N PHE A 117 20.91 -17.73 -18.17
CA PHE A 117 21.49 -17.65 -17.95
C PHE A 117 21.99 -18.36 -17.80
N ARG A 118 22.47 -18.60 -17.60
CA ARG A 118 23.20 -18.78 -17.77
C ARG A 118 23.72 -19.33 -17.23
N PRO A 119 24.04 -19.73 -17.39
CA PRO A 119 24.76 -19.88 -17.23
C PRO A 119 25.27 -20.07 -16.97
N ARG A 120 25.73 -20.16 -16.86
CA ARG A 120 26.32 -19.75 -17.01
C ARG A 120 26.54 -20.06 -16.83
N ARG A 121 26.93 -20.40 -16.86
CA ARG A 121 27.31 -20.17 -17.16
C ARG A 121 27.51 -20.41 -17.03
N ASN A 122 27.91 -20.80 -17.06
CA ASN A 122 28.28 -20.63 -17.39
C ASN A 122 28.42 -21.08 -17.51
N SER A 123 28.75 -21.46 -17.61
CA SER A 123 29.21 -21.49 -18.09
C SER A 123 29.48 -22.06 -18.43
N LYS A 124 29.87 -22.33 -18.53
CA LYS A 124 30.45 -22.52 -19.15
C LYS A 124 30.82 -23.00 -19.50
N PRO A 125 31.20 -23.48 -19.76
CA PRO A 125 31.82 -23.61 -20.32
C PRO A 125 32.10 -23.79 -20.74
N ARG A 126 32.38 -24.05 -20.63
CA ARG A 126 32.90 -24.04 -21.09
C ARG A 126 33.08 -23.71 -21.21
#